data_6373c87f8f6786bccb17e31ccaddcfe2
#
_entry.id   6373c87f8f6786bccb17e31ccaddcfe2
#
_cell.length_a   1.000
_cell.length_b   1.000
_cell.length_c   1.000
_cell.angle_alpha   90.00
_cell.angle_beta   90.00
_cell.angle_gamma   90.00
#
_symmetry.space_group_name_H-M   'P 1'
#
loop_
_entity.id
_entity.type
_entity.pdbx_description
1 polymer ?
#
loop_
_entity_poly.entity_id
_entity_poly.type
_entity_poly.pdbx_seq_one_letter_code
_entity_poly.pdbx_strand_id
1 'polypeptide(L)'
;DGALPQRVFKSDQALYNFLHRRNRMASAVWNKLFDSALFKDSEGKIVLLFPEGLNNEDYYLLAHIYRKMRGIYFNPRGFYHYCIRAGSITTAGMNAHSLDKGISAERYCDYLEKSGYTDKSALAYGRMQGWYDTLYSILNKQADGATIAYCRHRLADRASYVLSSPQVPVLRKAKIWAMIHIPRIYHSLTVLKGEQ
;
A
#
# COMPACT_ATOMS: atom_id res chain seq x y z
N ASP A 1 -7.64 -25.38 -3.70
CA ASP A 1 -7.67 -24.03 -4.27
C ASP A 1 -9.04 -23.41 -4.07
N GLY A 2 -9.24 -22.73 -2.93
CA GLY A 2 -10.46 -22.00 -2.65
C GLY A 2 -10.50 -20.71 -3.48
N ALA A 3 -11.05 -20.77 -4.70
CA ALA A 3 -11.29 -19.59 -5.50
C ALA A 3 -12.18 -18.62 -4.73
N LEU A 4 -11.72 -17.40 -4.51
CA LEU A 4 -12.56 -16.37 -3.89
C LEU A 4 -13.80 -16.13 -4.78
N PRO A 5 -14.98 -15.98 -4.19
CA PRO A 5 -16.18 -15.68 -4.98
C PRO A 5 -16.07 -14.33 -5.65
N GLN A 6 -16.73 -14.19 -6.81
CA GLN A 6 -16.94 -12.90 -7.47
C GLN A 6 -17.68 -11.96 -6.50
N ARG A 7 -17.20 -10.73 -6.36
CA ARG A 7 -17.77 -9.76 -5.42
C ARG A 7 -17.83 -8.36 -6.03
N VAL A 8 -18.85 -7.62 -5.64
CA VAL A 8 -18.97 -6.18 -5.92
C VAL A 8 -18.72 -5.42 -4.62
N PHE A 9 -17.82 -4.44 -4.65
CA PHE A 9 -17.55 -3.54 -3.52
C PHE A 9 -17.96 -2.12 -3.90
N LYS A 10 -18.69 -1.44 -3.02
CA LYS A 10 -18.93 0.01 -3.13
C LYS A 10 -17.64 0.78 -2.85
N SER A 11 -17.58 2.05 -3.26
CA SER A 11 -16.40 2.91 -3.13
C SER A 11 -15.76 2.87 -1.73
N ASP A 12 -16.50 3.15 -0.66
CA ASP A 12 -15.96 3.20 0.69
C ASP A 12 -15.46 1.83 1.18
N GLN A 13 -16.16 0.76 0.82
CA GLN A 13 -15.71 -0.60 1.13
C GLN A 13 -14.44 -0.97 0.35
N ALA A 14 -14.32 -0.52 -0.90
CA ALA A 14 -13.13 -0.73 -1.69
C ALA A 14 -11.94 0.06 -1.14
N LEU A 15 -12.14 1.32 -0.73
CA LEU A 15 -11.14 2.13 -0.04
C LEU A 15 -10.68 1.50 1.27
N TYR A 16 -11.61 1.05 2.09
CA TYR A 16 -11.29 0.34 3.33
C TYR A 16 -10.43 -0.90 3.06
N ASN A 17 -10.85 -1.74 2.09
CA ASN A 17 -10.10 -2.94 1.72
C ASN A 17 -8.72 -2.61 1.15
N PHE A 18 -8.60 -1.54 0.37
CA PHE A 18 -7.34 -1.07 -0.19
C PHE A 18 -6.38 -0.61 0.91
N LEU A 19 -6.84 0.23 1.84
CA LEU A 19 -6.03 0.75 2.94
C LEU A 19 -5.58 -0.37 3.89
N HIS A 20 -6.46 -1.34 4.17
CA HIS A 20 -6.18 -2.50 5.03
C HIS A 20 -5.58 -3.70 4.30
N ARG A 21 -5.39 -3.62 2.99
CA ARG A 21 -4.93 -4.73 2.12
C ARG A 21 -5.74 -6.01 2.29
N ARG A 22 -7.05 -5.85 2.41
CA ARG A 22 -7.99 -6.96 2.53
C ARG A 22 -8.57 -7.35 1.16
N ASN A 23 -9.14 -8.54 1.10
CA ASN A 23 -9.85 -9.04 -0.07
C ASN A 23 -9.06 -8.96 -1.38
N ARG A 24 -7.73 -9.14 -1.32
CA ARG A 24 -6.82 -9.02 -2.48
C ARG A 24 -6.93 -7.70 -3.24
N MET A 25 -7.39 -6.64 -2.58
CA MET A 25 -7.35 -5.28 -3.12
C MET A 25 -5.89 -4.79 -3.15
N ALA A 26 -5.16 -5.25 -4.19
CA ALA A 26 -3.78 -4.85 -4.40
C ALA A 26 -3.69 -3.45 -5.01
N SER A 27 -2.57 -2.80 -4.78
CA SER A 27 -2.23 -1.49 -5.35
C SER A 27 -1.94 -1.54 -6.85
N ALA A 28 -1.70 -2.71 -7.41
CA ALA A 28 -1.34 -2.84 -8.81
C ALA A 28 -2.46 -2.39 -9.74
N VAL A 29 -2.13 -1.56 -10.75
CA VAL A 29 -3.08 -1.11 -11.79
C VAL A 29 -3.17 -2.08 -12.94
N TRP A 30 -2.12 -2.85 -13.21
CA TRP A 30 -2.01 -3.78 -14.33
C TRP A 30 -3.03 -4.95 -14.29
N ASN A 31 -3.63 -5.23 -13.16
CA ASN A 31 -4.66 -6.28 -12.99
C ASN A 31 -6.08 -5.71 -12.93
N LYS A 32 -6.30 -4.51 -13.43
CA LYS A 32 -7.59 -3.81 -13.37
C LYS A 32 -7.98 -3.23 -14.73
N LEU A 33 -9.27 -3.20 -14.98
CA LEU A 33 -9.88 -2.44 -16.06
C LEU A 33 -10.63 -1.27 -15.45
N PHE A 34 -10.47 -0.09 -16.05
CA PHE A 34 -11.03 1.15 -15.55
C PHE A 34 -11.98 1.75 -16.60
N ASP A 35 -13.09 2.30 -16.14
CA ASP A 35 -13.87 3.21 -16.96
C ASP A 35 -13.06 4.49 -17.21
N SER A 36 -12.91 4.89 -18.48
CA SER A 36 -12.14 6.07 -18.86
C SER A 36 -12.70 7.37 -18.27
N ALA A 37 -13.97 7.42 -17.94
CA ALA A 37 -14.60 8.57 -17.27
C ALA A 37 -14.00 8.86 -15.89
N LEU A 38 -13.38 7.86 -15.22
CA LEU A 38 -12.70 8.06 -13.94
C LEU A 38 -11.48 8.98 -14.04
N PHE A 39 -10.88 9.09 -15.22
CA PHE A 39 -9.70 9.89 -15.51
C PHE A 39 -10.01 11.30 -16.02
N LYS A 40 -11.28 11.60 -16.29
CA LYS A 40 -11.72 12.81 -16.95
C LYS A 40 -12.51 13.72 -16.00
N ASP A 41 -12.53 15.01 -16.31
CA ASP A 41 -13.45 15.99 -15.74
C ASP A 41 -14.80 16.02 -16.49
N SER A 42 -15.65 16.97 -16.13
CA SER A 42 -16.97 17.17 -16.74
C SER A 42 -16.90 17.59 -18.21
N GLU A 43 -15.78 18.15 -18.66
CA GLU A 43 -15.54 18.57 -20.05
C GLU A 43 -14.89 17.46 -20.89
N GLY A 44 -14.62 16.29 -20.30
CA GLY A 44 -14.00 15.17 -20.98
C GLY A 44 -12.47 15.25 -21.07
N LYS A 45 -11.84 16.25 -20.45
CA LYS A 45 -10.39 16.40 -20.40
C LYS A 45 -9.79 15.45 -19.38
N ILE A 46 -8.66 14.83 -19.72
CA ILE A 46 -7.91 13.97 -18.77
C ILE A 46 -7.29 14.85 -17.69
N VAL A 47 -7.67 14.59 -16.44
CA VAL A 47 -7.20 15.33 -15.25
C VAL A 47 -6.55 14.44 -14.20
N LEU A 48 -6.68 13.12 -14.32
CA LEU A 48 -6.03 12.17 -13.42
C LEU A 48 -4.91 11.45 -14.16
N LEU A 49 -3.69 11.73 -13.77
CA LEU A 49 -2.46 11.14 -14.30
C LEU A 49 -1.65 10.48 -13.19
N PHE A 50 -0.72 9.63 -13.57
CA PHE A 50 0.28 9.13 -12.65
C PHE A 50 1.18 10.29 -12.17
N PRO A 51 1.49 10.39 -10.87
CA PRO A 51 2.41 11.40 -10.38
C PRO A 51 3.83 11.14 -10.90
N GLU A 52 4.45 12.15 -11.48
CA GLU A 52 5.83 12.07 -11.94
C GLU A 52 6.81 11.98 -10.78
N GLY A 53 7.94 11.28 -10.99
CA GLY A 53 9.05 11.19 -10.04
C GLY A 53 8.74 10.42 -8.75
N LEU A 54 7.68 9.61 -8.72
CA LEU A 54 7.31 8.79 -7.57
C LEU A 54 7.13 7.34 -7.99
N ASN A 55 7.92 6.44 -7.43
CA ASN A 55 7.64 5.01 -7.54
C ASN A 55 6.46 4.64 -6.63
N ASN A 56 5.73 3.58 -6.97
CA ASN A 56 4.44 3.22 -6.37
C ASN A 56 3.36 4.30 -6.58
N GLU A 57 3.42 4.96 -7.71
CA GLU A 57 2.48 5.94 -8.25
C GLU A 57 1.07 5.36 -8.40
N ASP A 58 0.98 4.05 -8.58
CA ASP A 58 -0.26 3.28 -8.66
C ASP A 58 -1.10 3.37 -7.38
N TYR A 59 -0.48 3.41 -6.20
CA TYR A 59 -1.21 3.65 -4.93
C TYR A 59 -1.91 4.99 -4.93
N TYR A 60 -1.20 6.04 -5.37
CA TYR A 60 -1.75 7.39 -5.43
C TYR A 60 -2.91 7.46 -6.42
N LEU A 61 -2.72 6.94 -7.63
CA LEU A 61 -3.75 6.90 -8.67
C LEU A 61 -4.99 6.14 -8.21
N LEU A 62 -4.82 4.96 -7.61
CA LEU A 62 -5.93 4.13 -7.14
C LEU A 62 -6.74 4.80 -6.03
N ALA A 63 -6.11 5.55 -5.12
CA ALA A 63 -6.84 6.30 -4.11
C ALA A 63 -7.81 7.30 -4.72
N HIS A 64 -7.38 8.01 -5.78
CA HIS A 64 -8.24 8.93 -6.53
C HIS A 64 -9.37 8.20 -7.25
N ILE A 65 -9.07 7.10 -7.91
CA ILE A 65 -10.06 6.29 -8.63
C ILE A 65 -11.09 5.73 -7.66
N TYR A 66 -10.67 5.13 -6.55
CA TYR A 66 -11.56 4.54 -5.56
C TYR A 66 -12.47 5.60 -4.90
N ARG A 67 -12.02 6.84 -4.81
CA ARG A 67 -12.83 7.94 -4.29
C ARG A 67 -13.88 8.42 -5.29
N LYS A 68 -13.59 8.34 -6.60
CA LYS A 68 -14.49 8.75 -7.70
C LYS A 68 -15.46 7.66 -8.13
N MET A 69 -15.08 6.39 -8.08
CA MET A 69 -15.88 5.29 -8.61
C MET A 69 -17.13 5.02 -7.76
N ARG A 70 -18.17 4.46 -8.38
CA ARG A 70 -19.37 3.98 -7.68
C ARG A 70 -19.15 2.59 -7.04
N GLY A 71 -18.28 1.78 -7.63
CA GLY A 71 -17.94 0.45 -7.15
C GLY A 71 -16.92 -0.25 -8.02
N ILE A 72 -16.46 -1.39 -7.54
CA ILE A 72 -15.53 -2.28 -8.26
C ILE A 72 -16.07 -3.70 -8.27
N TYR A 73 -15.99 -4.34 -9.42
CA TYR A 73 -16.25 -5.76 -9.58
C TYR A 73 -14.93 -6.54 -9.45
N PHE A 74 -14.85 -7.43 -8.47
CA PHE A 74 -13.72 -8.30 -8.28
C PHE A 74 -13.95 -9.65 -8.97
N ASN A 75 -13.07 -9.99 -9.93
CA ASN A 75 -13.03 -11.30 -10.57
C ASN A 75 -11.77 -12.05 -10.09
N PRO A 76 -11.89 -13.21 -9.43
CA PRO A 76 -10.75 -13.95 -8.91
C PRO A 76 -9.94 -14.71 -9.98
N ARG A 77 -10.43 -14.76 -11.23
CA ARG A 77 -9.71 -15.44 -12.32
C ARG A 77 -8.41 -14.72 -12.65
N GLY A 78 -7.37 -15.48 -12.93
CA GLY A 78 -6.07 -14.94 -13.36
C GLY A 78 -6.11 -14.61 -14.86
N PHE A 79 -6.04 -13.31 -15.20
CA PHE A 79 -5.99 -12.83 -16.59
C PHE A 79 -4.63 -12.22 -16.95
N TYR A 80 -3.75 -12.06 -15.99
CA TYR A 80 -2.48 -11.38 -16.16
C TYR A 80 -1.32 -12.22 -15.61
N HIS A 81 -0.29 -12.40 -16.43
CA HIS A 81 0.95 -13.04 -16.05
C HIS A 81 2.00 -12.01 -15.66
N TYR A 82 2.32 -11.93 -14.38
CA TYR A 82 3.36 -11.03 -13.89
C TYR A 82 4.73 -11.72 -14.01
N CYS A 83 5.57 -11.22 -14.92
CA CYS A 83 6.92 -11.74 -15.14
C CYS A 83 7.93 -11.03 -14.23
N ILE A 84 8.58 -11.77 -13.35
CA ILE A 84 9.69 -11.26 -12.53
C ILE A 84 10.96 -11.27 -13.38
N ARG A 85 11.63 -10.12 -13.48
CA ARG A 85 12.89 -9.97 -14.22
C ARG A 85 13.98 -9.40 -13.31
N ALA A 86 15.21 -9.91 -13.47
CA ALA A 86 16.37 -9.29 -12.83
C ALA A 86 16.54 -7.85 -13.33
N GLY A 87 16.97 -6.93 -12.45
CA GLY A 87 17.16 -5.52 -12.79
C GLY A 87 15.87 -4.69 -12.91
N SER A 88 14.70 -5.25 -12.59
CA SER A 88 13.47 -4.45 -12.52
C SER A 88 13.48 -3.52 -11.30
N ILE A 89 12.61 -2.50 -11.29
CA ILE A 89 12.46 -1.55 -10.16
C ILE A 89 12.28 -2.28 -8.83
N THR A 90 11.57 -3.41 -8.83
CA THR A 90 11.29 -4.21 -7.63
C THR A 90 12.50 -4.98 -7.12
N THR A 91 13.43 -5.36 -8.01
CA THR A 91 14.64 -6.14 -7.70
C THR A 91 15.91 -5.29 -7.63
N ALA A 92 15.85 -4.00 -8.00
CA ALA A 92 16.99 -3.08 -7.91
C ALA A 92 17.42 -2.85 -6.46
N GLY A 93 18.72 -2.59 -6.25
CA GLY A 93 19.29 -2.19 -4.97
C GLY A 93 18.75 -0.85 -4.45
N MET A 94 19.36 -0.32 -3.39
CA MET A 94 19.01 1.01 -2.84
C MET A 94 19.21 2.11 -3.89
N ASN A 95 18.22 3.01 -3.98
CA ASN A 95 18.24 4.17 -4.88
C ASN A 95 17.36 5.31 -4.31
N ALA A 96 17.29 6.45 -5.01
CA ALA A 96 16.52 7.63 -4.60
C ALA A 96 15.02 7.34 -4.36
N HIS A 97 14.47 6.30 -4.97
CA HIS A 97 13.06 5.92 -4.89
C HIS A 97 12.77 4.83 -3.84
N SER A 98 13.77 4.42 -3.05
CA SER A 98 13.59 3.33 -2.08
C SER A 98 12.63 3.66 -0.93
N LEU A 99 12.35 4.94 -0.70
CA LEU A 99 11.41 5.41 0.33
C LEU A 99 10.01 5.75 -0.23
N ASP A 100 9.83 5.69 -1.53
CA ASP A 100 8.62 6.21 -2.20
C ASP A 100 7.34 5.50 -1.79
N LYS A 101 7.41 4.24 -1.35
CA LYS A 101 6.25 3.50 -0.87
C LYS A 101 5.63 4.13 0.39
N GLY A 102 6.46 4.56 1.34
CA GLY A 102 6.03 5.30 2.53
C GLY A 102 5.55 6.71 2.19
N ILE A 103 6.29 7.40 1.30
CA ILE A 103 5.93 8.75 0.83
C ILE A 103 4.61 8.73 0.06
N SER A 104 4.41 7.74 -0.82
CA SER A 104 3.15 7.55 -1.54
C SER A 104 1.99 7.30 -0.57
N ALA A 105 2.21 6.51 0.49
CA ALA A 105 1.19 6.26 1.51
C ALA A 105 0.75 7.53 2.24
N GLU A 106 1.67 8.41 2.62
CA GLU A 106 1.32 9.71 3.19
C GLU A 106 0.49 10.53 2.19
N ARG A 107 0.97 10.69 0.95
CA ARG A 107 0.31 11.50 -0.08
C ARG A 107 -1.10 11.03 -0.41
N TYR A 108 -1.34 9.75 -0.59
CA TYR A 108 -2.68 9.26 -0.90
C TYR A 108 -3.62 9.33 0.30
N CYS A 109 -3.13 9.11 1.52
CA CYS A 109 -3.94 9.29 2.73
C CYS A 109 -4.30 10.77 2.96
N ASP A 110 -3.37 11.69 2.73
CA ASP A 110 -3.63 13.13 2.79
C ASP A 110 -4.68 13.57 1.75
N TYR A 111 -4.59 13.03 0.54
CA TYR A 111 -5.61 13.27 -0.48
C TYR A 111 -6.99 12.75 -0.04
N LEU A 112 -7.08 11.52 0.45
CA LEU A 112 -8.34 10.93 0.91
C LEU A 112 -8.97 11.75 2.04
N GLU A 113 -8.16 12.17 3.01
CA GLU A 113 -8.60 13.00 4.13
C GLU A 113 -9.13 14.36 3.64
N LYS A 114 -8.39 15.05 2.77
CA LYS A 114 -8.82 16.31 2.13
C LYS A 114 -10.05 16.17 1.26
N SER A 115 -10.26 15.00 0.64
CA SER A 115 -11.45 14.69 -0.17
C SER A 115 -12.67 14.26 0.64
N GLY A 116 -12.61 14.34 1.97
CA GLY A 116 -13.72 14.03 2.86
C GLY A 116 -13.89 12.54 3.21
N TYR A 117 -12.83 11.72 3.07
CA TYR A 117 -12.85 10.37 3.61
C TYR A 117 -12.66 10.41 5.13
N THR A 118 -13.62 9.89 5.88
CA THR A 118 -13.73 10.12 7.33
C THR A 118 -13.21 8.97 8.22
N ASP A 119 -12.91 7.81 7.65
CA ASP A 119 -12.37 6.67 8.42
C ASP A 119 -10.91 6.90 8.81
N LYS A 120 -10.72 7.58 9.95
CA LYS A 120 -9.39 7.87 10.52
C LYS A 120 -8.59 6.60 10.84
N SER A 121 -9.29 5.49 11.17
CA SER A 121 -8.63 4.21 11.47
C SER A 121 -8.01 3.62 10.21
N ALA A 122 -8.74 3.63 9.11
CA ALA A 122 -8.25 3.16 7.82
C ALA A 122 -7.09 4.02 7.30
N LEU A 123 -7.19 5.36 7.42
CA LEU A 123 -6.12 6.28 7.04
C LEU A 123 -4.84 6.05 7.87
N ALA A 124 -4.99 5.91 9.20
CA ALA A 124 -3.86 5.61 10.07
C ALA A 124 -3.20 4.27 9.70
N TYR A 125 -4.01 3.25 9.42
CA TYR A 125 -3.51 1.95 9.00
C TYR A 125 -2.79 2.05 7.64
N GLY A 126 -3.31 2.78 6.68
CA GLY A 126 -2.69 2.99 5.37
C GLY A 126 -1.31 3.65 5.47
N ARG A 127 -1.18 4.74 6.25
CA ARG A 127 0.10 5.42 6.51
C ARG A 127 1.11 4.49 7.19
N MET A 128 0.69 3.82 8.25
CA MET A 128 1.53 2.84 8.97
C MET A 128 2.00 1.73 8.04
N GLN A 129 1.09 1.18 7.22
CA GLN A 129 1.42 0.08 6.30
C GLN A 129 2.45 0.50 5.25
N GLY A 130 2.35 1.71 4.71
CA GLY A 130 3.33 2.24 3.76
C GLY A 130 4.74 2.26 4.34
N TRP A 131 4.90 2.74 5.57
CA TRP A 131 6.21 2.77 6.23
C TRP A 131 6.69 1.39 6.70
N TYR A 132 5.77 0.50 7.08
CA TYR A 132 6.10 -0.90 7.37
C TYR A 132 6.71 -1.59 6.15
N ASP A 133 6.08 -1.44 4.98
CA ASP A 133 6.57 -2.05 3.74
C ASP A 133 7.85 -1.42 3.23
N THR A 134 7.99 -0.10 3.42
CA THR A 134 9.23 0.61 3.10
C THR A 134 10.38 0.05 3.93
N LEU A 135 10.20 -0.04 5.25
CA LEU A 135 11.23 -0.58 6.14
C LEU A 135 11.60 -2.03 5.78
N TYR A 136 10.59 -2.86 5.50
CA TYR A 136 10.83 -4.24 5.05
C TYR A 136 11.63 -4.28 3.73
N SER A 137 11.25 -3.45 2.76
CA SER A 137 11.91 -3.37 1.45
C SER A 137 13.38 -2.91 1.56
N ILE A 138 13.68 -1.89 2.38
CA ILE A 138 15.06 -1.40 2.53
C ILE A 138 15.94 -2.36 3.33
N LEU A 139 15.38 -3.18 4.23
CA LEU A 139 16.10 -4.27 4.89
C LEU A 139 16.51 -5.35 3.89
N ASN A 140 15.62 -5.74 2.96
CA ASN A 140 15.97 -6.64 1.85
C ASN A 140 17.11 -6.09 0.98
N LYS A 141 17.16 -4.76 0.81
CA LYS A 141 18.17 -4.06 0.01
C LYS A 141 19.44 -3.72 0.80
N GLN A 142 19.57 -4.18 2.04
CA GLN A 142 20.72 -3.94 2.92
C GLN A 142 21.07 -2.46 3.11
N ALA A 143 20.04 -1.62 3.33
CA ALA A 143 20.21 -0.19 3.57
C ALA A 143 21.14 0.10 4.75
N ASP A 144 21.76 1.27 4.73
CA ASP A 144 22.58 1.79 5.83
C ASP A 144 21.77 2.02 7.12
N GLY A 145 22.49 2.14 8.24
CA GLY A 145 21.87 2.29 9.57
C GLY A 145 21.04 3.56 9.72
N ALA A 146 21.44 4.65 9.07
CA ALA A 146 20.71 5.94 9.15
C ALA A 146 19.37 5.87 8.42
N THR A 147 19.33 5.27 7.23
CA THR A 147 18.12 5.05 6.45
C THR A 147 17.14 4.13 7.20
N ILE A 148 17.66 3.04 7.81
CA ILE A 148 16.84 2.14 8.64
C ILE A 148 16.26 2.88 9.85
N ALA A 149 17.07 3.68 10.55
CA ALA A 149 16.64 4.45 11.71
C ALA A 149 15.54 5.47 11.34
N TYR A 150 15.70 6.18 10.21
CA TYR A 150 14.68 7.08 9.68
C TYR A 150 13.35 6.36 9.43
N CYS A 151 13.35 5.26 8.67
CA CYS A 151 12.12 4.52 8.36
C CYS A 151 11.46 3.93 9.61
N ARG A 152 12.27 3.47 10.58
CA ARG A 152 11.81 3.00 11.88
C ARG A 152 11.07 4.10 12.66
N HIS A 153 11.64 5.30 12.69
CA HIS A 153 11.02 6.45 13.34
C HIS A 153 9.68 6.79 12.68
N ARG A 154 9.65 6.89 11.34
CA ARG A 154 8.42 7.14 10.59
C ARG A 154 7.35 6.07 10.85
N LEU A 155 7.74 4.80 10.90
CA LEU A 155 6.82 3.71 11.23
C LEU A 155 6.28 3.84 12.66
N ALA A 156 7.13 4.13 13.65
CA ALA A 156 6.73 4.28 15.05
C ALA A 156 5.71 5.42 15.21
N ASP A 157 5.94 6.58 14.58
CA ASP A 157 5.03 7.73 14.60
C ASP A 157 3.63 7.38 14.07
N ARG A 158 3.56 6.51 13.05
CA ARG A 158 2.29 6.12 12.40
C ARG A 158 1.64 4.90 13.05
N ALA A 159 2.36 4.16 13.88
CA ALA A 159 1.87 2.91 14.47
C ALA A 159 1.03 3.09 15.74
N SER A 160 1.18 4.19 16.48
CA SER A 160 0.56 4.38 17.80
C SER A 160 -0.95 4.13 17.81
N TYR A 161 -1.67 4.75 16.89
CA TYR A 161 -3.11 4.57 16.73
C TYR A 161 -3.50 3.13 16.37
N VAL A 162 -2.73 2.49 15.47
CA VAL A 162 -2.97 1.11 15.03
C VAL A 162 -2.72 0.12 16.16
N LEU A 163 -1.67 0.33 16.94
CA LEU A 163 -1.32 -0.53 18.07
C LEU A 163 -2.35 -0.45 19.21
N SER A 164 -2.97 0.70 19.42
CA SER A 164 -4.02 0.88 20.43
C SER A 164 -5.39 0.36 19.97
N SER A 165 -5.63 0.21 18.66
CA SER A 165 -6.93 -0.18 18.11
C SER A 165 -7.31 -1.62 18.50
N PRO A 166 -8.50 -1.87 19.10
CA PRO A 166 -8.97 -3.23 19.41
C PRO A 166 -9.30 -4.05 18.14
N GLN A 167 -9.51 -3.40 17.01
CA GLN A 167 -9.86 -4.05 15.73
C GLN A 167 -8.65 -4.68 15.03
N VAL A 168 -7.43 -4.35 15.46
CA VAL A 168 -6.20 -4.90 14.90
C VAL A 168 -5.81 -6.18 15.65
N PRO A 169 -5.66 -7.33 14.97
CA PRO A 169 -5.31 -8.58 15.62
C PRO A 169 -3.98 -8.50 16.38
N VAL A 170 -3.90 -9.18 17.52
CA VAL A 170 -2.70 -9.19 18.40
C VAL A 170 -1.44 -9.60 17.62
N LEU A 171 -1.54 -10.65 16.79
CA LEU A 171 -0.42 -11.08 15.96
C LEU A 171 0.08 -9.97 15.01
N ARG A 172 -0.84 -9.17 14.45
CA ARG A 172 -0.46 -8.03 13.60
C ARG A 172 0.24 -6.94 14.39
N LYS A 173 -0.25 -6.64 15.61
CA LYS A 173 0.41 -5.70 16.52
C LYS A 173 1.81 -6.16 16.89
N ALA A 174 1.99 -7.45 17.19
CA ALA A 174 3.29 -8.04 17.49
C ALA A 174 4.27 -7.90 16.30
N LYS A 175 3.81 -8.14 15.06
CA LYS A 175 4.61 -7.93 13.85
C LYS A 175 5.04 -6.46 13.67
N ILE A 176 4.13 -5.51 13.91
CA ILE A 176 4.44 -4.07 13.85
C ILE A 176 5.44 -3.70 14.94
N TRP A 177 5.23 -4.14 16.16
CA TRP A 177 6.13 -3.90 17.29
C TRP A 177 7.53 -4.44 17.00
N ALA A 178 7.64 -5.67 16.52
CA ALA A 178 8.92 -6.30 16.17
C ALA A 178 9.65 -5.53 15.05
N MET A 179 8.93 -5.05 14.04
CA MET A 179 9.50 -4.24 12.98
C MET A 179 10.03 -2.88 13.48
N ILE A 180 9.40 -2.30 14.52
CA ILE A 180 9.86 -1.06 15.15
C ILE A 180 11.10 -1.30 16.04
N HIS A 181 11.09 -2.36 16.87
CA HIS A 181 12.08 -2.51 17.93
C HIS A 181 13.27 -3.41 17.56
N ILE A 182 13.02 -4.45 16.78
CA ILE A 182 14.03 -5.44 16.36
C ILE A 182 13.98 -5.73 14.84
N PRO A 183 14.02 -4.71 13.96
CA PRO A 183 13.70 -4.85 12.54
C PRO A 183 14.57 -5.89 11.81
N ARG A 184 15.89 -5.90 12.06
CA ARG A 184 16.80 -6.84 11.40
C ARG A 184 16.54 -8.30 11.81
N ILE A 185 16.32 -8.55 13.10
CA ILE A 185 16.03 -9.89 13.62
C ILE A 185 14.69 -10.37 13.07
N TYR A 186 13.65 -9.53 13.17
CA TYR A 186 12.33 -9.86 12.66
C TYR A 186 12.35 -10.13 11.15
N HIS A 187 13.04 -9.29 10.37
CA HIS A 187 13.20 -9.48 8.93
C HIS A 187 13.88 -10.81 8.59
N SER A 188 15.02 -11.14 9.24
CA SER A 188 15.71 -12.40 9.02
C SER A 188 14.81 -13.61 9.30
N LEU A 189 14.02 -13.57 10.37
CA LEU A 189 13.06 -14.65 10.70
C LEU A 189 11.94 -14.80 9.65
N THR A 190 11.46 -13.69 9.06
CA THR A 190 10.42 -13.74 8.02
C THR A 190 10.96 -14.29 6.70
N VAL A 191 12.18 -13.91 6.33
CA VAL A 191 12.86 -14.44 5.14
C VAL A 191 13.09 -15.96 5.26
N LEU A 192 13.55 -16.44 6.43
CA LEU A 192 13.76 -17.88 6.68
C LEU A 192 12.46 -18.69 6.61
N LYS A 193 11.31 -18.08 6.93
CA LYS A 193 9.99 -18.76 6.85
C LYS A 193 9.38 -18.71 5.46
N GLY A 194 10.01 -18.05 4.48
CA GLY A 194 9.45 -17.86 3.14
C GLY A 194 8.18 -16.97 3.12
N GLU A 195 7.93 -16.21 4.17
CA GLU A 195 6.84 -15.23 4.23
C GLU A 195 7.26 -13.98 3.43
N GLN A 196 7.03 -14.00 2.09
CA GLN A 196 7.18 -12.84 1.21
C GLN A 196 5.82 -12.21 0.88
#